data_a446a167ab6fdfce58ce647f36afebdc
#
_entry.id   a446a167ab6fdfce58ce647f36afebdc
#
_cell.length_a   1.000
_cell.length_b   1.000
_cell.length_c   1.000
_cell.angle_alpha   90.00
_cell.angle_beta   90.00
_cell.angle_gamma   90.00
#
_symmetry.space_group_name_H-M   'P 1'
#
loop_
_entity.id
_entity.type
_entity.pdbx_description
1 polymer ?
#
loop_
_entity_poly.entity_id
_entity_poly.type
_entity_poly.pdbx_seq_one_letter_code
_entity_poly.pdbx_strand_id
1 'polypeptide(L)'
;MGNPNIPVGISDFKEIRENNNYYIDKSGFISELLTDGAAKVTLITRPRRFGKTLGMSMLYYFFNVRNESQKLFEGLEISRNHELCEKWLNKWPTIFLTFKDIDGLDFASAYDQLVFTISDLYQKYSFLLESEEIDEEDRKRFKLLKSGEGSKILVIRSLSLLMRLLENYYHKQMILLIDEYDVPIAKASSKGYYQQMLEIIRGMMSTALKDNTSLKFAVITGCLQIAKESIFTGTNNFVTDTIANTGFNEYFGFTQPEVNKILEDTGTVQYAKQMKEWYDGYHMGEIDVYCPWDVMNYLRELQRNPKAQPVSYWKNTSDNAIIRSFIDFAGNSITDKMETLLSGGYILQDIDENLTYDYLHSSESNLWSILYMTGYLTEARISEGKTAFSPDTKALKIPNAEIREIFETTVMKWFADSVKKWNRTAILQALWNQKPEIITREMNLLLWNTISYHDYKEDFYHAFLTGIFMGAGEQIESNKEHGLGRPDLVIIDKANGKVAIFEVKYSQSMKQLNKDCDKALAQMKERKYAEDYKDRYKDIFCYGISFYKKECLVKMLES
;
A
#
# COMPACT_ATOMS: atom_id res chain seq x y z
N MET A 1 -16.85 25.22 21.66
CA MET A 1 -15.52 25.26 21.03
C MET A 1 -15.74 24.99 19.55
N GLY A 2 -15.06 25.70 18.63
CA GLY A 2 -15.18 25.42 17.19
C GLY A 2 -14.60 24.02 16.87
N ASN A 3 -15.07 23.39 15.79
CA ASN A 3 -14.52 22.13 15.36
C ASN A 3 -13.00 22.27 15.12
N PRO A 4 -12.17 21.35 15.62
CA PRO A 4 -10.73 21.41 15.40
C PRO A 4 -10.41 21.30 13.90
N ASN A 5 -9.38 21.99 13.44
CA ASN A 5 -8.94 21.95 12.05
C ASN A 5 -8.17 20.64 11.78
N ILE A 6 -8.80 19.69 11.10
CA ILE A 6 -8.22 18.37 10.81
C ILE A 6 -7.28 18.47 9.60
N PRO A 7 -5.95 18.29 9.78
CA PRO A 7 -4.99 18.34 8.68
C PRO A 7 -5.07 17.06 7.84
N VAL A 8 -5.10 17.20 6.52
CA VAL A 8 -4.98 16.10 5.58
C VAL A 8 -3.96 16.47 4.52
N GLY A 9 -2.95 15.60 4.32
CA GLY A 9 -1.91 15.82 3.33
C GLY A 9 -0.79 16.78 3.77
N ILE A 10 -0.79 17.24 5.02
CA ILE A 10 0.27 18.08 5.59
C ILE A 10 1.27 17.16 6.29
N SER A 11 2.52 17.18 5.82
CA SER A 11 3.64 16.42 6.39
C SER A 11 4.73 17.29 7.01
N ASP A 12 4.57 18.61 6.97
CA ASP A 12 5.47 19.55 7.62
C ASP A 12 4.98 19.88 9.05
N PHE A 13 5.83 19.59 10.04
CA PHE A 13 5.50 19.77 11.45
C PHE A 13 5.28 21.25 11.79
N LYS A 14 6.07 22.16 11.22
CA LYS A 14 5.94 23.61 11.45
C LYS A 14 4.59 24.10 10.92
N GLU A 15 4.22 23.69 9.72
CA GLU A 15 2.93 24.07 9.12
C GLU A 15 1.74 23.62 9.99
N ILE A 16 1.81 22.39 10.54
CA ILE A 16 0.76 21.90 11.45
C ILE A 16 0.66 22.76 12.68
N ARG A 17 1.78 23.09 13.33
CA ARG A 17 1.82 23.82 14.60
C ARG A 17 1.47 25.30 14.45
N GLU A 18 1.99 25.98 13.43
CA GLU A 18 1.74 27.41 13.18
C GLU A 18 0.29 27.69 12.76
N ASN A 19 -0.33 26.77 12.02
CA ASN A 19 -1.72 26.92 11.58
C ASN A 19 -2.74 26.41 12.61
N ASN A 20 -2.31 26.02 13.82
CA ASN A 20 -3.16 25.44 14.86
C ASN A 20 -4.01 24.26 14.34
N ASN A 21 -3.44 23.44 13.45
CA ASN A 21 -4.04 22.20 13.02
C ASN A 21 -4.06 21.19 14.17
N TYR A 22 -5.06 20.31 14.18
CA TYR A 22 -5.12 19.25 15.17
C TYR A 22 -3.89 18.35 15.07
N TYR A 23 -3.17 18.19 16.17
CA TYR A 23 -1.95 17.39 16.22
C TYR A 23 -2.03 16.39 17.38
N ILE A 24 -1.83 15.12 17.08
CA ILE A 24 -1.61 14.09 18.10
C ILE A 24 -0.13 14.11 18.46
N ASP A 25 0.15 14.39 19.73
CA ASP A 25 1.51 14.56 20.21
C ASP A 25 2.33 13.26 20.12
N LYS A 26 3.32 13.27 19.26
CA LYS A 26 4.30 12.19 19.06
C LYS A 26 5.72 12.63 19.45
N SER A 27 5.84 13.73 20.16
CA SER A 27 7.15 14.29 20.53
C SER A 27 7.94 13.44 21.54
N GLY A 28 7.27 12.47 22.21
CA GLY A 28 7.94 11.42 22.98
C GLY A 28 8.96 10.62 22.17
N PHE A 29 8.76 10.50 20.85
CA PHE A 29 9.73 9.91 19.92
C PHE A 29 11.12 10.51 20.05
N ILE A 30 11.22 11.83 20.27
CA ILE A 30 12.50 12.52 20.46
C ILE A 30 13.20 12.03 21.74
N SER A 31 12.43 11.89 22.83
CA SER A 31 12.96 11.42 24.11
C SER A 31 13.47 10.00 24.01
N GLU A 32 12.69 9.10 23.41
CA GLU A 32 13.07 7.70 23.23
C GLU A 32 14.31 7.58 22.33
N LEU A 33 14.33 8.25 21.16
CA LEU A 33 15.47 8.27 20.26
C LEU A 33 16.77 8.73 20.93
N LEU A 34 16.71 9.69 21.84
CA LEU A 34 17.87 10.24 22.53
C LEU A 34 18.28 9.43 23.78
N THR A 35 17.35 8.68 24.37
CA THR A 35 17.58 7.89 25.58
C THR A 35 18.11 6.49 25.26
N ASP A 36 17.67 5.90 24.18
CA ASP A 36 18.16 4.61 23.65
C ASP A 36 19.63 4.66 23.16
N GLY A 37 20.13 5.81 23.14
CA GLY A 37 21.43 6.43 23.44
C GLY A 37 22.64 5.96 22.69
N ALA A 38 22.62 4.99 21.79
CA ALA A 38 23.89 4.50 21.27
C ALA A 38 23.92 4.13 19.78
N ALA A 39 22.81 4.08 19.10
CA ALA A 39 22.83 3.77 17.68
C ALA A 39 23.38 4.95 16.89
N LYS A 40 24.49 4.72 16.17
CA LYS A 40 25.03 5.73 15.24
C LYS A 40 24.07 5.97 14.08
N VAL A 41 23.33 4.93 13.69
CA VAL A 41 22.32 4.97 12.62
C VAL A 41 21.09 4.18 13.06
N THR A 42 19.93 4.82 13.04
CA THR A 42 18.64 4.20 13.29
C THR A 42 17.83 4.19 11.99
N LEU A 43 17.50 3.00 11.49
CA LEU A 43 16.58 2.81 10.38
C LEU A 43 15.19 2.44 10.94
N ILE A 44 14.19 3.19 10.58
CA ILE A 44 12.81 2.94 10.97
C ILE A 44 11.99 2.62 9.72
N THR A 45 11.47 1.39 9.66
CA THR A 45 10.61 0.97 8.55
C THR A 45 9.18 0.81 9.04
N ARG A 46 8.28 1.53 8.40
CA ARG A 46 6.83 1.49 8.67
C ARG A 46 6.07 1.54 7.34
N PRO A 47 4.87 1.00 7.26
CA PRO A 47 4.03 1.13 6.09
C PRO A 47 3.85 2.59 5.66
N ARG A 48 3.42 2.81 4.44
CA ARG A 48 3.11 4.16 3.95
C ARG A 48 1.99 4.78 4.79
N ARG A 49 2.03 6.12 5.01
CA ARG A 49 1.00 6.92 5.69
C ARG A 49 0.91 6.77 7.22
N PHE A 50 1.91 6.13 7.80
CA PHE A 50 2.03 6.01 9.26
C PHE A 50 2.79 7.17 9.92
N GLY A 51 2.91 8.33 9.27
CA GLY A 51 3.47 9.54 9.88
C GLY A 51 4.99 9.68 9.82
N LYS A 52 5.72 8.82 9.05
CA LYS A 52 7.20 8.87 8.94
C LYS A 52 7.73 10.26 8.60
N THR A 53 7.27 10.85 7.49
CA THR A 53 7.71 12.18 7.03
C THR A 53 7.42 13.27 8.05
N LEU A 54 6.26 13.23 8.72
CA LEU A 54 5.91 14.18 9.77
C LEU A 54 6.85 14.04 10.98
N GLY A 55 7.16 12.80 11.41
CA GLY A 55 8.13 12.52 12.45
C GLY A 55 9.53 13.05 12.10
N MET A 56 9.97 12.85 10.85
CA MET A 56 11.26 13.37 10.37
C MET A 56 11.28 14.89 10.32
N SER A 57 10.19 15.52 9.88
CA SER A 57 10.03 16.99 9.92
C SER A 57 10.10 17.51 11.36
N MET A 58 9.44 16.85 12.32
CA MET A 58 9.51 17.18 13.74
C MET A 58 10.95 17.12 14.27
N LEU A 59 11.68 16.03 13.97
CA LEU A 59 13.10 15.90 14.34
C LEU A 59 13.96 17.03 13.76
N TYR A 60 13.74 17.38 12.48
CA TYR A 60 14.45 18.46 11.83
C TYR A 60 14.25 19.81 12.53
N TYR A 61 13.00 20.15 12.85
CA TYR A 61 12.73 21.40 13.57
C TYR A 61 13.24 21.36 15.02
N PHE A 62 13.27 20.20 15.64
CA PHE A 62 13.80 20.07 17.00
C PHE A 62 15.34 20.28 17.05
N PHE A 63 16.07 19.60 16.19
CA PHE A 63 17.54 19.60 16.29
C PHE A 63 18.21 20.80 15.64
N ASN A 64 17.71 21.26 14.47
CA ASN A 64 18.47 22.12 13.60
C ASN A 64 18.76 23.50 14.22
N VAL A 65 20.05 23.80 14.35
CA VAL A 65 20.60 25.05 14.91
C VAL A 65 20.17 26.31 14.12
N ARG A 66 19.73 26.15 12.85
CA ARG A 66 19.27 27.25 12.01
C ARG A 66 17.79 27.61 12.22
N ASN A 67 17.09 26.86 13.05
CA ASN A 67 15.69 27.08 13.37
C ASN A 67 15.53 27.80 14.71
N GLU A 68 14.47 28.59 14.84
CA GLU A 68 13.98 29.14 16.09
C GLU A 68 12.60 28.53 16.37
N SER A 69 12.60 27.25 16.78
CA SER A 69 11.40 26.43 16.80
C SER A 69 10.85 26.10 18.19
N GLN A 70 11.34 26.76 19.26
CA GLN A 70 10.88 26.51 20.64
C GLN A 70 9.35 26.56 20.77
N LYS A 71 8.72 27.55 20.14
CA LYS A 71 7.26 27.71 20.15
C LYS A 71 6.50 26.55 19.54
N LEU A 72 7.10 25.83 18.58
CA LEU A 72 6.46 24.68 17.95
C LEU A 72 6.30 23.51 18.92
N PHE A 73 7.15 23.43 19.93
CA PHE A 73 7.16 22.36 20.92
C PHE A 73 6.47 22.73 22.24
N GLU A 74 6.03 23.98 22.41
CA GLU A 74 5.31 24.40 23.62
C GLU A 74 4.05 23.55 23.82
N GLY A 75 3.89 23.03 25.06
CA GLY A 75 2.77 22.20 25.46
C GLY A 75 2.85 20.73 25.03
N LEU A 76 3.86 20.34 24.24
CA LEU A 76 4.10 18.96 23.88
C LEU A 76 4.89 18.21 24.96
N GLU A 77 4.84 16.89 24.93
CA GLU A 77 5.49 16.01 25.92
C GLU A 77 6.97 16.31 26.07
N ILE A 78 7.70 16.43 24.96
CA ILE A 78 9.15 16.72 24.96
C ILE A 78 9.49 18.02 25.70
N SER A 79 8.59 19.03 25.69
CA SER A 79 8.83 20.30 26.35
C SER A 79 8.92 20.20 27.88
N ARG A 80 8.44 19.09 28.45
CA ARG A 80 8.54 18.77 29.88
C ARG A 80 9.92 18.22 30.26
N ASN A 81 10.68 17.74 29.28
CA ASN A 81 12.04 17.26 29.49
C ASN A 81 13.03 18.40 29.26
N HIS A 82 13.21 19.23 30.30
CA HIS A 82 14.06 20.42 30.21
C HIS A 82 15.51 20.10 29.90
N GLU A 83 16.06 19.00 30.41
CA GLU A 83 17.44 18.58 30.15
C GLU A 83 17.68 18.27 28.66
N LEU A 84 16.77 17.49 28.04
CA LEU A 84 16.86 17.20 26.60
C LEU A 84 16.67 18.46 25.77
N CYS A 85 15.72 19.33 26.13
CA CYS A 85 15.50 20.58 25.40
C CYS A 85 16.73 21.49 25.47
N GLU A 86 17.31 21.68 26.64
CA GLU A 86 18.52 22.53 26.80
C GLU A 86 19.70 22.01 25.97
N LYS A 87 19.89 20.69 25.93
CA LYS A 87 21.02 20.04 25.24
C LYS A 87 20.83 19.93 23.73
N TRP A 88 19.59 19.78 23.24
CA TRP A 88 19.33 19.37 21.88
C TRP A 88 18.48 20.34 21.04
N LEU A 89 17.52 21.07 21.65
CA LEU A 89 16.58 21.90 20.90
C LEU A 89 17.30 23.08 20.24
N ASN A 90 17.32 23.07 18.90
CA ASN A 90 18.01 24.06 18.06
C ASN A 90 19.52 24.19 18.37
N LYS A 91 20.17 23.09 18.69
CA LYS A 91 21.59 23.08 19.08
C LYS A 91 22.51 22.34 18.10
N TRP A 92 21.97 21.61 17.12
CA TRP A 92 22.77 20.74 16.28
C TRP A 92 22.59 21.08 14.80
N PRO A 93 23.71 21.18 14.05
CA PRO A 93 23.58 21.28 12.60
C PRO A 93 22.96 20.00 12.06
N THR A 94 21.89 20.14 11.28
CA THR A 94 21.06 19.02 10.84
C THR A 94 20.77 19.09 9.35
N ILE A 95 21.08 18.01 8.63
CA ILE A 95 20.71 17.82 7.23
C ILE A 95 19.41 17.02 7.18
N PHE A 96 18.43 17.51 6.44
CA PHE A 96 17.20 16.76 6.12
C PHE A 96 17.08 16.59 4.61
N LEU A 97 17.01 15.34 4.16
CA LEU A 97 16.88 14.93 2.77
C LEU A 97 15.74 13.92 2.61
N THR A 98 14.90 14.09 1.60
CA THR A 98 13.90 13.10 1.22
C THR A 98 14.14 12.61 -0.20
N PHE A 99 13.95 11.31 -0.41
CA PHE A 99 14.09 10.67 -1.73
C PHE A 99 12.75 10.39 -2.40
N LYS A 100 11.65 10.94 -1.86
CA LYS A 100 10.26 10.65 -2.29
C LYS A 100 10.01 10.91 -3.78
N ASP A 101 10.68 11.91 -4.37
CA ASP A 101 10.46 12.38 -5.74
C ASP A 101 11.47 11.80 -6.75
N ILE A 102 12.38 10.92 -6.30
CA ILE A 102 13.38 10.31 -7.19
C ILE A 102 12.73 9.15 -7.94
N ASP A 103 12.26 9.43 -9.14
CA ASP A 103 11.61 8.49 -10.06
C ASP A 103 11.93 8.88 -11.51
N GLY A 104 11.86 7.92 -12.42
CA GLY A 104 12.10 8.14 -13.86
C GLY A 104 11.66 6.91 -14.66
N LEU A 105 11.38 7.09 -15.95
CA LEU A 105 11.04 5.96 -16.83
C LEU A 105 12.25 5.03 -17.07
N ASP A 106 13.45 5.61 -16.97
CA ASP A 106 14.74 4.94 -17.10
C ASP A 106 15.74 5.45 -16.06
N PHE A 107 16.93 4.84 -16.03
CA PHE A 107 17.98 5.22 -15.09
C PHE A 107 18.42 6.68 -15.28
N ALA A 108 18.53 7.17 -16.51
CA ALA A 108 19.03 8.52 -16.77
C ALA A 108 18.08 9.57 -16.17
N SER A 109 16.78 9.47 -16.44
CA SER A 109 15.78 10.37 -15.89
C SER A 109 15.66 10.30 -14.36
N ALA A 110 15.77 9.11 -13.76
CA ALA A 110 15.78 8.96 -12.31
C ALA A 110 17.07 9.52 -11.66
N TYR A 111 18.21 9.37 -12.34
CA TYR A 111 19.47 9.93 -11.88
C TYR A 111 19.46 11.47 -11.95
N ASP A 112 18.88 12.06 -13.00
CA ASP A 112 18.72 13.51 -13.12
C ASP A 112 17.87 14.07 -11.97
N GLN A 113 16.80 13.36 -11.54
CA GLN A 113 16.02 13.74 -10.36
C GLN A 113 16.86 13.68 -9.07
N LEU A 114 17.70 12.67 -8.92
CA LEU A 114 18.64 12.61 -7.78
C LEU A 114 19.61 13.79 -7.80
N VAL A 115 20.22 14.09 -8.96
CA VAL A 115 21.14 15.24 -9.13
C VAL A 115 20.44 16.54 -8.77
N PHE A 116 19.20 16.73 -9.23
CA PHE A 116 18.38 17.90 -8.89
C PHE A 116 18.12 17.99 -7.38
N THR A 117 17.75 16.87 -6.75
CA THR A 117 17.51 16.79 -5.29
C THR A 117 18.78 17.18 -4.49
N ILE A 118 19.96 16.73 -4.94
CA ILE A 118 21.25 17.12 -4.32
C ILE A 118 21.56 18.58 -4.58
N SER A 119 21.32 19.09 -5.79
CA SER A 119 21.50 20.50 -6.13
C SER A 119 20.66 21.42 -5.21
N ASP A 120 19.38 21.09 -5.02
CA ASP A 120 18.48 21.82 -4.12
C ASP A 120 18.95 21.74 -2.66
N LEU A 121 19.47 20.59 -2.23
CA LEU A 121 20.08 20.47 -0.90
C LEU A 121 21.26 21.44 -0.76
N TYR A 122 22.19 21.46 -1.73
CA TYR A 122 23.34 22.35 -1.70
C TYR A 122 22.96 23.82 -1.79
N GLN A 123 21.88 24.15 -2.51
CA GLN A 123 21.36 25.54 -2.57
C GLN A 123 20.97 26.08 -1.19
N LYS A 124 20.40 25.24 -0.30
CA LYS A 124 20.04 25.62 1.08
C LYS A 124 21.24 25.97 1.96
N TYR A 125 22.42 25.48 1.59
CA TYR A 125 23.68 25.70 2.32
C TYR A 125 24.66 26.62 1.57
N SER A 126 24.18 27.45 0.64
CA SER A 126 25.00 28.35 -0.18
C SER A 126 25.87 29.32 0.63
N PHE A 127 25.48 29.63 1.88
CA PHE A 127 26.27 30.46 2.78
C PHE A 127 27.68 29.89 3.09
N LEU A 128 27.87 28.59 2.92
CA LEU A 128 29.15 27.93 3.08
C LEU A 128 30.20 28.43 2.06
N LEU A 129 29.76 28.92 0.90
CA LEU A 129 30.69 29.48 -0.11
C LEU A 129 31.40 30.75 0.35
N GLU A 130 30.85 31.45 1.34
CA GLU A 130 31.42 32.68 1.91
C GLU A 130 32.28 32.40 3.16
N SER A 131 32.34 31.14 3.64
CA SER A 131 33.07 30.75 4.82
C SER A 131 34.58 30.67 4.55
N GLU A 132 35.40 31.18 5.46
CA GLU A 132 36.84 31.04 5.44
C GLU A 132 37.33 29.62 5.80
N GLU A 133 36.48 28.84 6.47
CA GLU A 133 36.75 27.46 6.88
C GLU A 133 36.70 26.44 5.70
N ILE A 134 36.39 26.90 4.49
CA ILE A 134 36.26 26.04 3.31
C ILE A 134 37.37 26.40 2.32
N ASP A 135 38.20 25.41 1.99
CA ASP A 135 39.25 25.57 1.01
C ASP A 135 38.69 25.74 -0.44
N GLU A 136 39.55 26.21 -1.34
CA GLU A 136 39.17 26.53 -2.72
C GLU A 136 38.75 25.27 -3.51
N GLU A 137 39.32 24.10 -3.22
CA GLU A 137 39.00 22.87 -3.89
C GLU A 137 37.61 22.37 -3.49
N ASP A 138 37.25 22.46 -2.21
CA ASP A 138 35.93 22.14 -1.71
C ASP A 138 34.89 23.14 -2.17
N ARG A 139 35.21 24.42 -2.34
CA ARG A 139 34.33 25.41 -2.97
C ARG A 139 34.00 25.05 -4.42
N LYS A 140 34.98 24.55 -5.19
CA LYS A 140 34.73 24.07 -6.56
C LYS A 140 33.79 22.88 -6.57
N ARG A 141 34.05 21.88 -5.71
CA ARG A 141 33.18 20.69 -5.56
C ARG A 141 31.76 21.08 -5.15
N PHE A 142 31.62 22.00 -4.20
CA PHE A 142 30.33 22.53 -3.77
C PHE A 142 29.58 23.21 -4.92
N LYS A 143 30.26 24.07 -5.69
CA LYS A 143 29.64 24.75 -6.86
C LYS A 143 29.17 23.77 -7.91
N LEU A 144 29.94 22.72 -8.23
CA LEU A 144 29.55 21.67 -9.17
C LEU A 144 28.32 20.90 -8.71
N LEU A 145 28.20 20.56 -7.43
CA LEU A 145 27.00 19.89 -6.89
C LEU A 145 25.80 20.84 -6.86
N LYS A 146 26.02 22.10 -6.50
CA LYS A 146 24.98 23.13 -6.49
C LYS A 146 24.42 23.43 -7.88
N SER A 147 25.26 23.40 -8.94
CA SER A 147 24.81 23.59 -10.33
C SER A 147 24.25 22.33 -11.00
N GLY A 148 24.36 21.17 -10.35
CA GLY A 148 23.97 19.88 -10.95
C GLY A 148 24.98 19.32 -11.96
N GLU A 149 26.20 19.88 -12.03
CA GLU A 149 27.27 19.50 -12.96
C GLU A 149 28.28 18.51 -12.31
N GLY A 150 27.98 18.00 -11.13
CA GLY A 150 28.82 17.06 -10.42
C GLY A 150 28.94 15.71 -11.13
N SER A 151 30.17 15.16 -11.19
CA SER A 151 30.38 13.80 -11.67
C SER A 151 29.62 12.77 -10.81
N LYS A 152 29.34 11.57 -11.35
CA LYS A 152 28.71 10.46 -10.61
C LYS A 152 29.38 10.20 -9.25
N ILE A 153 30.72 10.20 -9.21
CA ILE A 153 31.49 10.00 -7.98
C ILE A 153 31.25 11.16 -7.00
N LEU A 154 31.17 12.39 -7.50
CA LEU A 154 30.93 13.55 -6.66
C LEU A 154 29.52 13.54 -6.09
N VAL A 155 28.51 13.13 -6.87
CA VAL A 155 27.12 12.92 -6.39
C VAL A 155 27.09 11.85 -5.30
N ILE A 156 27.75 10.70 -5.49
CA ILE A 156 27.87 9.64 -4.48
C ILE A 156 28.46 10.17 -3.17
N ARG A 157 29.44 11.07 -3.23
CA ARG A 157 30.10 11.66 -2.06
C ARG A 157 29.46 12.94 -1.54
N SER A 158 28.37 13.37 -2.13
CA SER A 158 27.73 14.66 -1.81
C SER A 158 27.38 14.82 -0.33
N LEU A 159 26.75 13.81 0.28
CA LEU A 159 26.35 13.88 1.69
C LEU A 159 27.56 13.95 2.62
N SER A 160 28.56 13.10 2.43
CA SER A 160 29.77 13.12 3.26
C SER A 160 30.56 14.42 3.11
N LEU A 161 30.63 14.99 1.90
CA LEU A 161 31.22 16.29 1.66
C LEU A 161 30.48 17.40 2.41
N LEU A 162 29.16 17.48 2.24
CA LEU A 162 28.33 18.50 2.90
C LEU A 162 28.44 18.41 4.43
N MET A 163 28.41 17.19 4.99
CA MET A 163 28.56 16.98 6.43
C MET A 163 29.92 17.51 6.95
N ARG A 164 31.00 17.22 6.24
CA ARG A 164 32.32 17.71 6.60
C ARG A 164 32.41 19.24 6.53
N LEU A 165 31.89 19.85 5.48
CA LEU A 165 31.88 21.31 5.33
C LEU A 165 31.07 22.01 6.44
N LEU A 166 29.91 21.42 6.81
CA LEU A 166 29.09 21.94 7.90
C LEU A 166 29.75 21.71 9.27
N GLU A 167 30.45 20.58 9.49
CA GLU A 167 31.23 20.36 10.71
C GLU A 167 32.31 21.41 10.86
N ASN A 168 33.09 21.70 9.80
CA ASN A 168 34.10 22.75 9.80
C ASN A 168 33.47 24.11 10.15
N TYR A 169 32.35 24.46 9.56
CA TYR A 169 31.65 25.74 9.78
C TYR A 169 31.06 25.89 11.18
N TYR A 170 30.41 24.85 11.71
CA TYR A 170 29.77 24.90 13.03
C TYR A 170 30.63 24.40 14.17
N HIS A 171 31.81 23.82 13.90
CA HIS A 171 32.68 23.14 14.85
C HIS A 171 31.96 22.07 15.66
N LYS A 172 31.00 21.38 15.01
CA LYS A 172 30.11 20.41 15.64
C LYS A 172 29.69 19.32 14.65
N GLN A 173 29.65 18.08 15.12
CA GLN A 173 29.17 16.95 14.31
C GLN A 173 27.71 17.16 13.84
N MET A 174 27.34 16.50 12.75
CA MET A 174 26.07 16.64 12.06
C MET A 174 25.06 15.58 12.44
N ILE A 175 23.79 15.95 12.53
CA ILE A 175 22.66 15.02 12.50
C ILE A 175 22.19 14.87 11.04
N LEU A 176 22.03 13.63 10.58
CA LEU A 176 21.57 13.32 9.24
C LEU A 176 20.19 12.65 9.29
N LEU A 177 19.21 13.28 8.67
CA LEU A 177 17.84 12.77 8.56
C LEU A 177 17.55 12.46 7.09
N ILE A 178 17.20 11.19 6.78
CA ILE A 178 16.88 10.75 5.41
C ILE A 178 15.50 10.11 5.43
N ASP A 179 14.58 10.68 4.65
CA ASP A 179 13.22 10.17 4.51
C ASP A 179 13.02 9.44 3.18
N GLU A 180 12.25 8.34 3.22
CA GLU A 180 11.90 7.52 2.05
C GLU A 180 13.11 7.02 1.25
N TYR A 181 14.16 6.53 1.95
CA TYR A 181 15.42 6.10 1.33
C TYR A 181 15.29 4.98 0.30
N ASP A 182 14.24 4.18 0.42
CA ASP A 182 13.98 3.00 -0.42
C ASP A 182 13.18 3.31 -1.71
N VAL A 183 12.59 4.50 -1.82
CA VAL A 183 11.75 4.88 -2.98
C VAL A 183 12.50 4.80 -4.31
N PRO A 184 13.73 5.33 -4.47
CA PRO A 184 14.44 5.25 -5.74
C PRO A 184 14.68 3.81 -6.19
N ILE A 185 14.94 2.91 -5.23
CA ILE A 185 15.24 1.50 -5.45
C ILE A 185 13.96 0.72 -5.80
N ALA A 186 12.87 0.98 -5.07
CA ALA A 186 11.56 0.42 -5.34
C ALA A 186 11.07 0.76 -6.76
N LYS A 187 11.22 2.02 -7.16
CA LYS A 187 10.86 2.49 -8.51
C LYS A 187 11.77 1.89 -9.58
N ALA A 188 13.07 1.81 -9.33
CA ALA A 188 14.03 1.20 -10.23
C ALA A 188 13.76 -0.30 -10.46
N SER A 189 13.35 -1.05 -9.43
CA SER A 189 12.98 -2.45 -9.54
C SER A 189 11.80 -2.64 -10.48
N SER A 190 10.76 -1.83 -10.36
CA SER A 190 9.57 -1.93 -11.21
C SER A 190 9.81 -1.54 -12.68
N LYS A 191 10.89 -0.81 -12.97
CA LYS A 191 11.21 -0.24 -14.28
C LYS A 191 12.49 -0.81 -14.93
N GLY A 192 13.13 -1.78 -14.27
CA GLY A 192 14.23 -2.56 -14.84
C GLY A 192 15.63 -1.93 -14.78
N TYR A 193 15.85 -0.86 -13.96
CA TYR A 193 17.17 -0.27 -13.76
C TYR A 193 17.68 -0.37 -12.30
N TYR A 194 17.21 -1.41 -11.59
CA TYR A 194 17.49 -1.65 -10.17
C TYR A 194 18.98 -1.59 -9.82
N GLN A 195 19.84 -2.36 -10.50
CA GLN A 195 21.26 -2.46 -10.17
C GLN A 195 21.99 -1.13 -10.28
N GLN A 196 21.65 -0.33 -11.29
CA GLN A 196 22.26 0.99 -11.51
C GLN A 196 21.90 1.97 -10.38
N MET A 197 20.62 2.01 -9.97
CA MET A 197 20.17 2.88 -8.89
C MET A 197 20.71 2.41 -7.53
N LEU A 198 20.73 1.09 -7.29
CA LEU A 198 21.25 0.50 -6.06
C LEU A 198 22.72 0.86 -5.86
N GLU A 199 23.56 0.84 -6.91
CA GLU A 199 24.98 1.23 -6.85
C GLU A 199 25.14 2.67 -6.34
N ILE A 200 24.33 3.61 -6.85
CA ILE A 200 24.38 5.02 -6.46
C ILE A 200 23.95 5.20 -5.00
N ILE A 201 22.75 4.69 -4.65
CA ILE A 201 22.20 4.87 -3.29
C ILE A 201 23.10 4.19 -2.25
N ARG A 202 23.59 2.97 -2.54
CA ARG A 202 24.57 2.27 -1.70
C ARG A 202 25.83 3.10 -1.48
N GLY A 203 26.41 3.65 -2.56
CA GLY A 203 27.59 4.48 -2.49
C GLY A 203 27.38 5.73 -1.62
N MET A 204 26.24 6.41 -1.79
CA MET A 204 25.86 7.59 -1.00
C MET A 204 25.71 7.24 0.48
N MET A 205 24.96 6.18 0.82
CA MET A 205 24.76 5.75 2.20
C MET A 205 26.06 5.29 2.84
N SER A 206 26.88 4.50 2.13
CA SER A 206 28.16 4.04 2.63
C SER A 206 29.11 5.19 2.99
N THR A 207 29.25 6.20 2.11
CA THR A 207 30.14 7.34 2.36
C THR A 207 29.62 8.29 3.45
N ALA A 208 28.30 8.41 3.61
CA ALA A 208 27.70 9.28 4.61
C ALA A 208 27.68 8.66 6.02
N LEU A 209 27.51 7.33 6.12
CA LEU A 209 27.21 6.66 7.38
C LEU A 209 28.39 5.86 7.95
N LYS A 210 29.21 5.24 7.07
CA LYS A 210 30.29 4.37 7.51
C LYS A 210 31.54 5.17 7.86
N ASP A 211 32.06 4.94 9.05
CA ASP A 211 33.33 5.55 9.54
C ASP A 211 33.40 7.09 9.36
N ASN A 212 32.24 7.74 9.28
CA ASN A 212 32.14 9.19 9.09
C ASN A 212 32.27 9.91 10.45
N THR A 213 33.37 10.57 10.67
CA THR A 213 33.68 11.32 11.90
C THR A 213 32.79 12.54 12.07
N SER A 214 32.32 13.13 10.96
CA SER A 214 31.40 14.28 10.96
C SER A 214 29.98 13.93 11.38
N LEU A 215 29.61 12.62 11.41
CA LEU A 215 28.29 12.19 11.80
C LEU A 215 28.14 12.11 13.32
N LYS A 216 27.16 12.79 13.91
CA LYS A 216 26.71 12.60 15.30
C LYS A 216 25.87 11.32 15.39
N PHE A 217 24.74 11.32 14.70
CA PHE A 217 23.88 10.16 14.43
C PHE A 217 23.02 10.42 13.17
N ALA A 218 22.41 9.35 12.65
CA ALA A 218 21.47 9.43 11.55
C ALA A 218 20.16 8.74 11.91
N VAL A 219 19.04 9.29 11.43
CA VAL A 219 17.73 8.63 11.40
C VAL A 219 17.30 8.50 9.95
N ILE A 220 16.92 7.30 9.56
CA ILE A 220 16.55 6.97 8.18
C ILE A 220 15.17 6.33 8.21
N THR A 221 14.26 6.74 7.33
CA THR A 221 12.94 6.13 7.22
C THR A 221 12.68 5.57 5.83
N GLY A 222 11.92 4.47 5.79
CA GLY A 222 11.48 3.79 4.58
C GLY A 222 10.29 2.88 4.82
N CYS A 223 9.84 2.20 3.76
CA CYS A 223 8.80 1.16 3.88
C CYS A 223 9.42 -0.21 4.11
N LEU A 224 10.54 -0.52 3.46
CA LEU A 224 11.22 -1.80 3.55
C LEU A 224 12.66 -1.62 4.04
N GLN A 225 13.14 -2.64 4.74
CA GLN A 225 14.56 -2.78 5.00
C GLN A 225 15.20 -3.42 3.76
N ILE A 226 15.84 -2.61 2.92
CA ILE A 226 16.64 -3.16 1.83
C ILE A 226 17.88 -3.81 2.44
N ALA A 227 18.04 -5.11 2.21
CA ALA A 227 18.96 -6.00 2.94
C ALA A 227 20.29 -5.34 3.32
N LYS A 228 20.72 -5.60 4.54
CA LYS A 228 22.00 -5.12 5.11
C LYS A 228 23.18 -5.28 4.15
N GLU A 229 23.21 -6.37 3.40
CA GLU A 229 24.30 -6.69 2.47
C GLU A 229 24.38 -5.76 1.26
N SER A 230 23.31 -5.06 0.92
CA SER A 230 23.32 -4.20 -0.28
C SER A 230 23.62 -2.73 0.03
N ILE A 231 23.04 -2.14 1.08
CA ILE A 231 23.21 -0.68 1.35
C ILE A 231 24.02 -0.42 2.63
N PHE A 232 23.82 -1.22 3.67
CA PHE A 232 24.36 -0.97 5.00
C PHE A 232 25.48 -1.94 5.42
N THR A 233 26.07 -2.68 4.49
CA THR A 233 27.14 -3.65 4.76
C THR A 233 28.32 -2.99 5.48
N GLY A 234 28.64 -3.50 6.67
CA GLY A 234 29.81 -3.06 7.45
C GLY A 234 29.60 -1.83 8.32
N THR A 235 28.36 -1.38 8.55
CA THR A 235 28.03 -0.40 9.60
C THR A 235 27.76 -1.15 10.92
N ASN A 236 28.73 -1.19 11.82
CA ASN A 236 28.65 -1.95 13.09
C ASN A 236 27.69 -1.32 14.13
N ASN A 237 27.29 -0.05 13.95
CA ASN A 237 26.44 0.71 14.87
C ASN A 237 25.09 1.07 14.23
N PHE A 238 24.47 0.09 13.57
CA PHE A 238 23.22 0.25 12.85
C PHE A 238 22.11 -0.54 13.56
N VAL A 239 21.05 0.15 13.96
CA VAL A 239 19.85 -0.44 14.53
C VAL A 239 18.70 -0.30 13.53
N THR A 240 17.97 -1.38 13.31
CA THR A 240 16.75 -1.37 12.52
C THR A 240 15.56 -1.60 13.43
N ASP A 241 14.56 -0.77 13.27
CA ASP A 241 13.25 -0.91 13.90
C ASP A 241 12.17 -1.09 12.82
N THR A 242 11.64 -2.31 12.75
CA THR A 242 10.58 -2.72 11.80
C THR A 242 9.23 -2.79 12.50
N ILE A 243 8.18 -3.14 11.77
CA ILE A 243 6.86 -3.38 12.35
C ILE A 243 6.82 -4.58 13.32
N ALA A 244 7.82 -5.46 13.26
CA ALA A 244 7.94 -6.62 14.15
C ALA A 244 8.65 -6.30 15.47
N ASN A 245 9.37 -5.18 15.56
CA ASN A 245 10.09 -4.77 16.76
C ASN A 245 9.16 -3.99 17.72
N THR A 246 9.60 -3.83 18.96
CA THR A 246 8.83 -3.12 20.00
C THR A 246 9.18 -1.64 20.14
N GLY A 247 10.29 -1.19 19.52
CA GLY A 247 10.73 0.21 19.58
C GLY A 247 9.85 1.13 18.73
N PHE A 248 9.70 2.37 19.15
CA PHE A 248 9.03 3.47 18.43
C PHE A 248 7.62 3.18 17.90
N ASN A 249 6.97 2.09 18.29
CA ASN A 249 5.70 1.64 17.71
C ASN A 249 4.56 2.63 17.90
N GLU A 250 4.47 3.27 19.07
CA GLU A 250 3.41 4.24 19.38
C GLU A 250 3.56 5.58 18.65
N TYR A 251 4.75 5.86 18.08
CA TYR A 251 4.98 7.13 17.38
C TYR A 251 4.62 7.09 15.91
N PHE A 252 4.48 5.90 15.34
CA PHE A 252 4.11 5.69 13.94
C PHE A 252 2.77 4.96 13.84
N GLY A 253 1.70 5.74 13.78
CA GLY A 253 0.32 5.28 13.87
C GLY A 253 -0.42 6.02 14.98
N PHE A 254 -1.74 5.79 15.09
CA PHE A 254 -2.52 6.27 16.22
C PHE A 254 -2.93 5.11 17.10
N THR A 255 -2.69 5.23 18.41
CA THR A 255 -3.13 4.25 19.39
C THR A 255 -4.63 4.40 19.69
N GLN A 256 -5.25 3.37 20.27
CA GLN A 256 -6.67 3.43 20.64
C GLN A 256 -7.02 4.60 21.59
N PRO A 257 -6.21 4.92 22.62
CA PRO A 257 -6.47 6.10 23.48
C PRO A 257 -6.43 7.42 22.70
N GLU A 258 -5.50 7.57 21.76
CA GLU A 258 -5.38 8.77 20.92
C GLU A 258 -6.58 8.92 19.97
N VAL A 259 -7.04 7.81 19.37
CA VAL A 259 -8.24 7.84 18.53
C VAL A 259 -9.49 8.15 19.35
N ASN A 260 -9.63 7.60 20.56
CA ASN A 260 -10.73 7.95 21.43
C ASN A 260 -10.73 9.46 21.73
N LYS A 261 -9.57 10.01 22.07
CA LYS A 261 -9.43 11.44 22.35
C LYS A 261 -9.81 12.33 21.15
N ILE A 262 -9.33 12.02 19.94
CA ILE A 262 -9.67 12.83 18.77
C ILE A 262 -11.17 12.73 18.44
N LEU A 263 -11.80 11.57 18.66
CA LEU A 263 -13.24 11.40 18.49
C LEU A 263 -14.05 12.24 19.50
N GLU A 264 -13.57 12.35 20.76
CA GLU A 264 -14.15 13.22 21.77
C GLU A 264 -13.98 14.70 21.40
N ASP A 265 -12.75 15.11 21.04
CA ASP A 265 -12.40 16.49 20.68
C ASP A 265 -13.15 16.97 19.43
N THR A 266 -13.52 16.07 18.53
CA THR A 266 -14.28 16.36 17.30
C THR A 266 -15.79 16.15 17.43
N GLY A 267 -16.27 15.61 18.57
CA GLY A 267 -17.69 15.28 18.77
C GLY A 267 -18.20 14.14 17.87
N THR A 268 -17.32 13.20 17.52
CA THR A 268 -17.60 12.10 16.57
C THR A 268 -17.54 10.70 17.20
N VAL A 269 -17.71 10.60 18.52
CA VAL A 269 -17.62 9.34 19.30
C VAL A 269 -18.56 8.24 18.78
N GLN A 270 -19.71 8.61 18.24
CA GLN A 270 -20.68 7.67 17.67
C GLN A 270 -20.14 6.86 16.48
N TYR A 271 -19.05 7.31 15.85
CA TYR A 271 -18.39 6.64 14.72
C TYR A 271 -17.20 5.75 15.15
N ALA A 272 -16.95 5.61 16.45
CA ALA A 272 -15.80 4.84 16.97
C ALA A 272 -15.77 3.40 16.44
N LYS A 273 -16.93 2.73 16.36
CA LYS A 273 -17.02 1.36 15.83
C LYS A 273 -16.62 1.29 14.35
N GLN A 274 -17.13 2.20 13.53
CA GLN A 274 -16.81 2.26 12.10
C GLN A 274 -15.33 2.61 11.88
N MET A 275 -14.81 3.59 12.65
CA MET A 275 -13.40 3.97 12.63
C MET A 275 -12.50 2.77 12.93
N LYS A 276 -12.84 1.98 13.94
CA LYS A 276 -12.10 0.78 14.33
C LYS A 276 -12.15 -0.31 13.26
N GLU A 277 -13.33 -0.61 12.75
CA GLU A 277 -13.52 -1.65 11.73
C GLU A 277 -12.75 -1.37 10.44
N TRP A 278 -12.67 -0.09 10.05
CA TRP A 278 -12.11 0.30 8.77
C TRP A 278 -10.62 0.65 8.81
N TYR A 279 -10.09 1.22 9.90
CA TYR A 279 -8.76 1.84 9.90
C TYR A 279 -7.82 1.39 11.02
N ASP A 280 -8.29 0.51 11.92
CA ASP A 280 -7.49 -0.14 12.97
C ASP A 280 -6.86 -1.44 12.47
N GLY A 281 -6.20 -2.14 13.38
CA GLY A 281 -5.80 -3.54 13.23
C GLY A 281 -4.39 -3.75 12.71
N TYR A 282 -3.58 -2.70 12.59
CA TYR A 282 -2.16 -2.84 12.29
C TYR A 282 -1.39 -3.20 13.56
N HIS A 283 -0.98 -4.45 13.68
CA HIS A 283 -0.20 -4.93 14.82
C HIS A 283 1.27 -4.60 14.61
N MET A 284 1.85 -3.78 15.49
CA MET A 284 3.25 -3.39 15.47
C MET A 284 3.90 -3.74 16.81
N GLY A 285 4.83 -4.71 16.80
CA GLY A 285 5.40 -5.25 18.02
C GLY A 285 4.32 -5.78 18.98
N GLU A 286 4.01 -5.03 20.03
CA GLU A 286 3.03 -5.45 21.04
C GLU A 286 1.72 -4.65 21.02
N ILE A 287 1.59 -3.62 20.17
CA ILE A 287 0.43 -2.73 20.14
C ILE A 287 -0.31 -2.77 18.81
N ASP A 288 -1.59 -2.45 18.86
CA ASP A 288 -2.39 -2.22 17.65
C ASP A 288 -2.51 -0.71 17.42
N VAL A 289 -2.36 -0.30 16.16
CA VAL A 289 -2.45 1.09 15.76
C VAL A 289 -3.35 1.27 14.56
N TYR A 290 -3.93 2.46 14.46
CA TYR A 290 -4.69 2.95 13.30
C TYR A 290 -3.75 3.63 12.31
N CYS A 291 -4.11 3.60 11.03
CA CYS A 291 -3.45 4.41 10.02
C CYS A 291 -3.85 5.90 10.17
N PRO A 292 -2.91 6.82 10.48
CA PRO A 292 -3.22 8.23 10.71
C PRO A 292 -3.89 8.91 9.52
N TRP A 293 -3.43 8.60 8.31
CA TRP A 293 -3.99 9.17 7.08
C TRP A 293 -5.50 8.89 6.94
N ASP A 294 -5.91 7.67 7.22
CA ASP A 294 -7.28 7.22 7.03
C ASP A 294 -8.19 7.80 8.10
N VAL A 295 -7.73 7.78 9.35
CA VAL A 295 -8.44 8.41 10.48
C VAL A 295 -8.69 9.90 10.21
N MET A 296 -7.65 10.64 9.80
CA MET A 296 -7.77 12.08 9.53
C MET A 296 -8.66 12.39 8.33
N ASN A 297 -8.58 11.60 7.26
CA ASN A 297 -9.46 11.77 6.10
C ASN A 297 -10.92 11.52 6.47
N TYR A 298 -11.22 10.44 7.19
CA TYR A 298 -12.60 10.14 7.58
C TYR A 298 -13.16 11.20 8.53
N LEU A 299 -12.39 11.68 9.50
CA LEU A 299 -12.81 12.77 10.38
C LEU A 299 -13.10 14.06 9.60
N ARG A 300 -12.28 14.40 8.62
CA ARG A 300 -12.51 15.55 7.74
C ARG A 300 -13.80 15.42 6.93
N GLU A 301 -14.09 14.23 6.41
CA GLU A 301 -15.34 13.97 5.72
C GLU A 301 -16.56 14.03 6.66
N LEU A 302 -16.44 13.51 7.88
CA LEU A 302 -17.50 13.60 8.90
C LEU A 302 -17.79 15.05 9.30
N GLN A 303 -16.78 15.94 9.33
CA GLN A 303 -16.99 17.38 9.58
C GLN A 303 -17.80 18.04 8.48
N ARG A 304 -17.66 17.60 7.22
CA ARG A 304 -18.40 18.12 6.06
C ARG A 304 -19.78 17.50 5.93
N ASN A 305 -19.86 16.21 6.17
CA ASN A 305 -21.08 15.40 6.06
C ASN A 305 -21.16 14.42 7.22
N PRO A 306 -21.97 14.69 8.25
CA PRO A 306 -22.14 13.77 9.38
C PRO A 306 -22.71 12.39 9.02
N LYS A 307 -23.17 12.19 7.78
CA LYS A 307 -23.65 10.89 7.29
C LYS A 307 -22.62 10.18 6.39
N ALA A 308 -21.38 10.69 6.30
CA ALA A 308 -20.33 10.07 5.51
C ALA A 308 -20.08 8.64 5.97
N GLN A 309 -20.00 7.73 4.99
CA GLN A 309 -19.59 6.35 5.24
C GLN A 309 -18.06 6.24 5.10
N PRO A 310 -17.42 5.36 5.86
CA PRO A 310 -16.01 5.10 5.66
C PRO A 310 -15.74 4.53 4.26
N VAL A 311 -14.61 4.87 3.68
CA VAL A 311 -14.18 4.43 2.35
C VAL A 311 -12.69 4.10 2.37
N SER A 312 -12.21 3.37 1.36
CA SER A 312 -10.77 3.13 1.21
C SER A 312 -10.06 4.38 0.68
N TYR A 313 -9.25 4.99 1.54
CA TYR A 313 -8.35 6.10 1.18
C TYR A 313 -7.02 5.61 0.59
N TRP A 314 -6.66 4.35 0.81
CA TRP A 314 -5.46 3.72 0.22
C TRP A 314 -5.63 3.42 -1.26
N LYS A 315 -6.84 3.10 -1.72
CA LYS A 315 -7.13 2.65 -3.08
C LYS A 315 -6.63 3.61 -4.17
N ASN A 316 -6.73 4.92 -3.94
CA ASN A 316 -6.45 5.95 -4.95
C ASN A 316 -5.06 6.58 -4.84
N THR A 317 -4.27 6.22 -3.86
CA THR A 317 -3.03 6.94 -3.54
C THR A 317 -1.83 6.01 -3.28
N SER A 318 -2.03 4.70 -3.20
CA SER A 318 -0.99 3.69 -3.06
C SER A 318 -0.79 2.95 -4.38
N ASP A 319 0.45 2.59 -4.66
CA ASP A 319 0.76 1.70 -5.77
C ASP A 319 0.38 0.26 -5.37
N ASN A 320 -0.84 -0.16 -5.77
CA ASN A 320 -1.33 -1.52 -5.54
C ASN A 320 -0.72 -2.54 -6.52
N ALA A 321 0.33 -2.15 -7.28
CA ALA A 321 1.04 -3.04 -8.19
C ALA A 321 1.63 -4.26 -7.46
N ILE A 322 1.98 -4.12 -6.18
CA ILE A 322 2.44 -5.24 -5.34
C ILE A 322 1.39 -6.34 -5.27
N ILE A 323 0.12 -6.01 -4.96
CA ILE A 323 -0.95 -7.02 -4.90
C ILE A 323 -1.18 -7.63 -6.29
N ARG A 324 -1.11 -6.82 -7.34
CA ARG A 324 -1.27 -7.31 -8.71
C ARG A 324 -0.15 -8.26 -9.11
N SER A 325 1.11 -7.91 -8.85
CA SER A 325 2.25 -8.79 -9.13
C SER A 325 2.18 -10.10 -8.35
N PHE A 326 1.65 -10.06 -7.12
CA PHE A 326 1.38 -11.22 -6.31
C PHE A 326 0.34 -12.16 -6.96
N ILE A 327 -0.77 -11.59 -7.45
CA ILE A 327 -1.83 -12.37 -8.09
C ILE A 327 -1.34 -12.95 -9.44
N ASP A 328 -0.56 -12.20 -10.21
CA ASP A 328 0.01 -12.66 -11.49
C ASP A 328 1.01 -13.82 -11.29
N PHE A 329 1.67 -13.89 -10.13
CA PHE A 329 2.57 -14.99 -9.74
C PHE A 329 1.81 -16.19 -9.14
N ALA A 330 0.52 -16.05 -8.85
CA ALA A 330 -0.29 -16.98 -8.08
C ALA A 330 -0.42 -18.37 -8.73
N GLY A 331 0.13 -19.40 -8.04
CA GLY A 331 -0.26 -20.79 -8.22
C GLY A 331 -1.42 -21.19 -7.33
N ASN A 332 -1.84 -22.46 -7.41
CA ASN A 332 -2.97 -23.00 -6.61
C ASN A 332 -2.81 -22.81 -5.08
N SER A 333 -1.57 -22.89 -4.58
CA SER A 333 -1.25 -22.70 -3.15
C SER A 333 -1.59 -21.29 -2.65
N ILE A 334 -1.35 -20.27 -3.45
CA ILE A 334 -1.64 -18.88 -3.11
C ILE A 334 -3.16 -18.63 -3.10
N THR A 335 -3.89 -19.28 -3.99
CA THR A 335 -5.35 -19.16 -4.08
C THR A 335 -6.04 -19.54 -2.77
N ASP A 336 -5.70 -20.70 -2.19
CA ASP A 336 -6.30 -21.19 -0.95
C ASP A 336 -5.96 -20.28 0.25
N LYS A 337 -4.75 -19.74 0.28
CA LYS A 337 -4.32 -18.78 1.31
C LYS A 337 -5.05 -17.45 1.19
N MET A 338 -5.20 -16.93 -0.02
CA MET A 338 -5.97 -15.71 -0.27
C MET A 338 -7.44 -15.88 0.11
N GLU A 339 -8.03 -17.04 -0.18
CA GLU A 339 -9.38 -17.38 0.23
C GLU A 339 -9.53 -17.35 1.75
N THR A 340 -8.58 -17.95 2.47
CA THR A 340 -8.53 -17.93 3.94
C THR A 340 -8.47 -16.50 4.47
N LEU A 341 -7.61 -15.65 3.92
CA LEU A 341 -7.46 -14.25 4.33
C LEU A 341 -8.72 -13.43 4.08
N LEU A 342 -9.32 -13.55 2.90
CA LEU A 342 -10.53 -12.81 2.52
C LEU A 342 -11.75 -13.24 3.34
N SER A 343 -11.80 -14.49 3.78
CA SER A 343 -12.84 -14.98 4.70
C SER A 343 -12.66 -14.50 6.15
N GLY A 344 -11.61 -13.73 6.45
CA GLY A 344 -11.30 -13.24 7.79
C GLY A 344 -10.47 -14.19 8.64
N GLY A 345 -9.95 -15.26 8.04
CA GLY A 345 -9.00 -16.17 8.67
C GLY A 345 -7.56 -15.63 8.66
N TYR A 346 -6.62 -16.48 9.09
CA TYR A 346 -5.19 -16.19 9.04
C TYR A 346 -4.44 -17.34 8.37
N ILE A 347 -3.27 -17.04 7.84
CA ILE A 347 -2.33 -17.99 7.26
C ILE A 347 -1.03 -18.00 8.04
N LEU A 348 -0.32 -19.12 8.03
CA LEU A 348 1.01 -19.23 8.62
C LEU A 348 2.06 -19.08 7.51
N GLN A 349 3.00 -18.14 7.69
CA GLN A 349 4.06 -17.87 6.73
C GLN A 349 5.37 -17.55 7.42
N ASP A 350 6.46 -18.05 6.84
CA ASP A 350 7.79 -17.62 7.22
C ASP A 350 8.06 -16.25 6.61
N ILE A 351 8.47 -15.30 7.45
CA ILE A 351 8.69 -13.91 7.09
C ILE A 351 10.19 -13.62 7.07
N ASP A 352 10.65 -13.16 5.93
CA ASP A 352 12.00 -12.60 5.78
C ASP A 352 11.92 -11.07 5.81
N GLU A 353 12.37 -10.48 6.91
CA GLU A 353 12.42 -9.02 7.09
C GLU A 353 13.59 -8.38 6.32
N ASN A 354 14.54 -9.18 5.82
CA ASN A 354 15.73 -8.71 5.11
C ASN A 354 15.60 -8.79 3.58
N LEU A 355 14.38 -8.82 3.05
CA LEU A 355 14.13 -8.93 1.62
C LEU A 355 14.66 -7.74 0.84
N THR A 356 15.22 -8.04 -0.34
CA THR A 356 15.54 -7.03 -1.34
C THR A 356 14.51 -7.02 -2.46
N TYR A 357 14.40 -5.89 -3.15
CA TYR A 357 13.49 -5.79 -4.32
C TYR A 357 13.87 -6.74 -5.46
N ASP A 358 15.12 -7.22 -5.56
CA ASP A 358 15.54 -8.21 -6.56
C ASP A 358 14.88 -9.59 -6.37
N TYR A 359 14.56 -9.94 -5.14
CA TYR A 359 13.99 -11.25 -4.79
C TYR A 359 12.47 -11.23 -4.64
N LEU A 360 11.81 -10.12 -4.95
CA LEU A 360 10.35 -9.98 -4.82
C LEU A 360 9.56 -11.10 -5.46
N HIS A 361 9.99 -11.52 -6.65
CA HIS A 361 9.30 -12.52 -7.46
C HIS A 361 10.01 -13.89 -7.45
N SER A 362 10.98 -14.10 -6.56
CA SER A 362 11.75 -15.34 -6.55
C SER A 362 11.09 -16.47 -5.77
N SER A 363 10.21 -16.16 -4.82
CA SER A 363 9.48 -17.15 -4.04
C SER A 363 8.13 -16.63 -3.54
N GLU A 364 7.22 -17.57 -3.22
CA GLU A 364 5.94 -17.26 -2.60
C GLU A 364 6.12 -16.61 -1.21
N SER A 365 7.08 -17.09 -0.41
CA SER A 365 7.37 -16.55 0.93
C SER A 365 7.74 -15.07 0.88
N ASN A 366 8.52 -14.65 -0.11
CA ASN A 366 8.94 -13.26 -0.28
C ASN A 366 7.74 -12.33 -0.53
N LEU A 367 6.75 -12.80 -1.29
CA LEU A 367 5.54 -12.05 -1.55
C LEU A 367 4.73 -11.81 -0.28
N TRP A 368 4.61 -12.83 0.58
CA TRP A 368 3.92 -12.71 1.88
C TRP A 368 4.66 -11.75 2.82
N SER A 369 5.99 -11.83 2.86
CA SER A 369 6.83 -10.93 3.66
C SER A 369 6.64 -9.47 3.27
N ILE A 370 6.56 -9.17 1.97
CA ILE A 370 6.33 -7.80 1.49
C ILE A 370 4.94 -7.31 1.83
N LEU A 371 3.89 -8.13 1.63
CA LEU A 371 2.54 -7.74 2.00
C LEU A 371 2.43 -7.43 3.50
N TYR A 372 3.16 -8.18 4.34
CA TYR A 372 3.26 -7.90 5.78
C TYR A 372 3.99 -6.58 6.04
N MET A 373 5.21 -6.42 5.56
CA MET A 373 6.02 -5.23 5.85
C MET A 373 5.44 -3.93 5.27
N THR A 374 4.68 -4.01 4.18
CA THR A 374 4.02 -2.84 3.57
C THR A 374 2.63 -2.54 4.13
N GLY A 375 2.13 -3.36 5.07
CA GLY A 375 0.86 -3.13 5.78
C GLY A 375 -0.39 -3.65 5.07
N TYR A 376 -0.25 -4.43 4.00
CA TYR A 376 -1.40 -5.15 3.42
C TYR A 376 -1.82 -6.35 4.25
N LEU A 377 -0.89 -6.93 5.03
CA LEU A 377 -1.16 -7.94 6.04
C LEU A 377 -0.63 -7.47 7.38
N THR A 378 -1.16 -8.03 8.44
CA THR A 378 -0.73 -7.81 9.82
C THR A 378 -0.63 -9.12 10.57
N GLU A 379 0.10 -9.13 11.68
CA GLU A 379 0.18 -10.30 12.55
C GLU A 379 -1.14 -10.52 13.30
N ALA A 380 -1.63 -11.77 13.31
CA ALA A 380 -2.81 -12.16 14.07
C ALA A 380 -2.40 -12.57 15.49
N ARG A 381 -3.08 -12.05 16.50
CA ARG A 381 -2.92 -12.54 17.88
C ARG A 381 -3.55 -13.93 17.98
N ILE A 382 -2.71 -14.94 18.13
CA ILE A 382 -3.17 -16.31 18.42
C ILE A 382 -3.17 -16.47 19.94
N SER A 383 -4.30 -16.89 20.52
CA SER A 383 -4.37 -17.19 21.95
C SER A 383 -3.33 -18.25 22.32
N GLU A 384 -2.54 -17.98 23.36
CA GLU A 384 -1.52 -18.87 23.90
C GLU A 384 -2.08 -20.29 24.10
N GLY A 385 -1.44 -21.28 23.49
CA GLY A 385 -1.82 -22.69 23.61
C GLY A 385 -1.74 -23.51 22.33
N LYS A 386 -1.54 -22.91 21.17
CA LYS A 386 -1.33 -23.64 19.90
C LYS A 386 0.10 -23.45 19.42
N THR A 387 0.87 -24.53 19.55
CA THR A 387 2.16 -24.86 18.92
C THR A 387 3.19 -23.72 18.83
N ALA A 388 4.36 -23.96 19.46
CA ALA A 388 5.56 -23.15 19.22
C ALA A 388 5.93 -23.24 17.73
N PHE A 389 5.63 -22.17 16.96
CA PHE A 389 6.12 -22.01 15.60
C PHE A 389 7.60 -21.62 15.62
N SER A 390 8.28 -21.78 14.48
CA SER A 390 9.60 -21.16 14.29
C SER A 390 9.52 -19.67 14.61
N PRO A 391 10.57 -19.03 15.16
CA PRO A 391 10.58 -17.58 15.41
C PRO A 391 10.26 -16.74 14.18
N ASP A 392 10.59 -17.25 12.99
CA ASP A 392 10.36 -16.57 11.72
C ASP A 392 8.94 -16.79 11.16
N THR A 393 8.18 -17.76 11.71
CA THR A 393 6.82 -18.06 11.25
C THR A 393 5.80 -17.17 11.95
N LYS A 394 5.09 -16.34 11.18
CA LYS A 394 4.02 -15.45 11.67
C LYS A 394 2.65 -15.90 11.17
N ALA A 395 1.64 -15.65 11.99
CA ALA A 395 0.25 -15.78 11.57
C ALA A 395 -0.20 -14.44 10.97
N LEU A 396 -0.50 -14.43 9.69
CA LEU A 396 -0.86 -13.24 8.95
C LEU A 396 -2.35 -13.17 8.65
N LYS A 397 -2.95 -11.99 8.81
CA LYS A 397 -4.35 -11.68 8.46
C LYS A 397 -4.45 -10.33 7.73
N ILE A 398 -5.57 -10.08 7.10
CA ILE A 398 -5.92 -8.74 6.60
C ILE A 398 -6.27 -7.85 7.80
N PRO A 399 -5.66 -6.64 7.94
CA PRO A 399 -5.82 -5.82 9.14
C PRO A 399 -7.26 -5.31 9.35
N ASN A 400 -7.94 -4.86 8.30
CA ASN A 400 -9.21 -4.14 8.42
C ASN A 400 -10.06 -4.20 7.13
N ALA A 401 -11.23 -3.54 7.18
CA ALA A 401 -12.16 -3.50 6.06
C ALA A 401 -11.62 -2.73 4.85
N GLU A 402 -10.84 -1.67 5.07
CA GLU A 402 -10.22 -0.90 3.98
C GLU A 402 -9.30 -1.75 3.13
N ILE A 403 -8.37 -2.46 3.75
CA ILE A 403 -7.42 -3.31 3.04
C ILE A 403 -8.13 -4.51 2.40
N ARG A 404 -9.17 -5.04 3.06
CA ARG A 404 -10.02 -6.08 2.47
C ARG A 404 -10.65 -5.60 1.16
N GLU A 405 -11.22 -4.40 1.12
CA GLU A 405 -11.79 -3.83 -0.11
C GLU A 405 -10.75 -3.69 -1.23
N ILE A 406 -9.50 -3.37 -0.90
CA ILE A 406 -8.41 -3.29 -1.88
C ILE A 406 -8.11 -4.67 -2.47
N PHE A 407 -7.99 -5.70 -1.64
CA PHE A 407 -7.81 -7.08 -2.12
C PHE A 407 -8.97 -7.52 -3.00
N GLU A 408 -10.22 -7.35 -2.54
CA GLU A 408 -11.43 -7.71 -3.28
C GLU A 408 -11.45 -7.03 -4.65
N THR A 409 -11.26 -5.71 -4.70
CA THR A 409 -11.29 -4.96 -5.97
C THR A 409 -10.14 -5.30 -6.91
N THR A 410 -8.96 -5.59 -6.37
CA THR A 410 -7.78 -5.98 -7.18
C THR A 410 -7.95 -7.38 -7.76
N VAL A 411 -8.44 -8.33 -6.96
CA VAL A 411 -8.78 -9.69 -7.40
C VAL A 411 -9.87 -9.65 -8.46
N MET A 412 -10.93 -8.87 -8.28
CA MET A 412 -12.01 -8.72 -9.27
C MET A 412 -11.51 -8.13 -10.59
N LYS A 413 -10.62 -7.12 -10.53
CA LYS A 413 -10.03 -6.52 -11.73
C LYS A 413 -9.12 -7.51 -12.47
N TRP A 414 -8.25 -8.22 -11.74
CA TRP A 414 -7.38 -9.25 -12.30
C TRP A 414 -8.21 -10.33 -12.98
N PHE A 415 -9.27 -10.77 -12.32
CA PHE A 415 -10.22 -11.75 -12.85
C PHE A 415 -10.83 -11.27 -14.17
N ALA A 416 -11.38 -10.05 -14.21
CA ALA A 416 -11.93 -9.46 -15.41
C ALA A 416 -10.91 -9.38 -16.57
N ASP A 417 -9.67 -9.02 -16.27
CA ASP A 417 -8.58 -8.96 -17.25
C ASP A 417 -8.16 -10.37 -17.74
N SER A 418 -8.16 -11.36 -16.87
CA SER A 418 -7.86 -12.77 -17.20
C SER A 418 -8.94 -13.36 -18.11
N VAL A 419 -10.22 -13.09 -17.80
CA VAL A 419 -11.34 -13.50 -18.64
C VAL A 419 -11.27 -12.85 -20.03
N LYS A 420 -10.84 -11.59 -20.15
CA LYS A 420 -10.65 -10.92 -21.45
C LYS A 420 -9.56 -11.55 -22.31
N LYS A 421 -8.51 -12.09 -21.72
CA LYS A 421 -7.38 -12.74 -22.42
C LYS A 421 -7.69 -14.16 -22.86
N TRP A 422 -8.74 -14.77 -22.31
CA TRP A 422 -9.10 -16.15 -22.59
C TRP A 422 -9.75 -16.32 -23.97
N ASN A 423 -9.47 -17.46 -24.63
CA ASN A 423 -10.04 -17.74 -25.93
C ASN A 423 -11.54 -18.11 -25.82
N ARG A 424 -12.40 -17.15 -26.05
CA ARG A 424 -13.86 -17.24 -25.90
C ARG A 424 -14.55 -17.95 -27.05
N THR A 425 -13.82 -18.26 -28.12
CA THR A 425 -14.39 -18.81 -29.34
C THR A 425 -15.16 -20.10 -29.07
N ALA A 426 -14.63 -20.96 -28.20
CA ALA A 426 -15.29 -22.23 -27.87
C ALA A 426 -16.63 -22.05 -27.15
N ILE A 427 -16.72 -21.12 -26.15
CA ILE A 427 -17.96 -20.83 -25.45
C ILE A 427 -18.98 -20.18 -26.39
N LEU A 428 -18.57 -19.21 -27.21
CA LEU A 428 -19.49 -18.53 -28.12
C LEU A 428 -20.03 -19.48 -29.20
N GLN A 429 -19.15 -20.32 -29.76
CA GLN A 429 -19.59 -21.34 -30.68
C GLN A 429 -20.56 -22.33 -30.02
N ALA A 430 -20.28 -22.76 -28.79
CA ALA A 430 -21.15 -23.63 -28.04
C ALA A 430 -22.52 -22.98 -27.72
N LEU A 431 -22.52 -21.68 -27.39
CA LEU A 431 -23.71 -20.88 -27.15
C LEU A 431 -24.63 -20.88 -28.36
N TRP A 432 -24.09 -20.51 -29.52
CA TRP A 432 -24.90 -20.42 -30.75
C TRP A 432 -25.22 -21.77 -31.42
N ASN A 433 -24.51 -22.84 -31.02
CA ASN A 433 -24.73 -24.21 -31.49
C ASN A 433 -25.55 -25.08 -30.50
N GLN A 434 -26.09 -24.47 -29.46
CA GLN A 434 -26.94 -25.16 -28.48
C GLN A 434 -26.25 -26.34 -27.77
N LYS A 435 -25.00 -26.09 -27.28
CA LYS A 435 -24.17 -27.10 -26.63
C LYS A 435 -23.92 -26.74 -25.16
N PRO A 436 -24.91 -26.83 -24.26
CA PRO A 436 -24.78 -26.41 -22.85
C PRO A 436 -23.70 -27.22 -22.10
N GLU A 437 -23.45 -28.46 -22.50
CA GLU A 437 -22.39 -29.30 -21.94
C GLU A 437 -20.99 -28.77 -22.20
N ILE A 438 -20.77 -28.16 -23.38
CA ILE A 438 -19.49 -27.51 -23.72
C ILE A 438 -19.37 -26.20 -22.96
N ILE A 439 -20.45 -25.42 -22.85
CA ILE A 439 -20.46 -24.18 -22.06
C ILE A 439 -20.11 -24.50 -20.59
N THR A 440 -20.73 -25.52 -20.01
CA THR A 440 -20.45 -26.00 -18.64
C THR A 440 -18.97 -26.34 -18.47
N ARG A 441 -18.40 -27.13 -19.38
CA ARG A 441 -17.00 -27.56 -19.31
C ARG A 441 -16.05 -26.37 -19.38
N GLU A 442 -16.22 -25.49 -20.35
CA GLU A 442 -15.34 -24.35 -20.55
C GLU A 442 -15.43 -23.32 -19.42
N MET A 443 -16.65 -23.10 -18.88
CA MET A 443 -16.83 -22.25 -17.72
C MET A 443 -16.20 -22.85 -16.47
N ASN A 444 -16.32 -24.15 -16.24
CA ASN A 444 -15.68 -24.83 -15.12
C ASN A 444 -14.16 -24.76 -15.21
N LEU A 445 -13.58 -24.97 -16.40
CA LEU A 445 -12.13 -24.78 -16.60
C LEU A 445 -11.68 -23.37 -16.26
N LEU A 446 -12.48 -22.36 -16.61
CA LEU A 446 -12.18 -20.97 -16.28
C LEU A 446 -12.33 -20.70 -14.77
N LEU A 447 -13.40 -21.18 -14.13
CA LEU A 447 -13.61 -21.05 -12.70
C LEU A 447 -12.53 -21.76 -11.88
N TRP A 448 -12.04 -22.92 -12.32
CA TRP A 448 -10.93 -23.64 -11.67
C TRP A 448 -9.61 -22.88 -11.70
N ASN A 449 -9.36 -22.11 -12.76
CA ASN A 449 -8.17 -21.28 -12.91
C ASN A 449 -8.30 -19.90 -12.27
N THR A 450 -9.38 -19.62 -11.57
CA THR A 450 -9.64 -18.35 -10.88
C THR A 450 -9.43 -18.48 -9.37
N ILE A 451 -9.17 -17.35 -8.71
CA ILE A 451 -9.10 -17.30 -7.25
C ILE A 451 -10.49 -17.58 -6.69
N SER A 452 -10.59 -18.54 -5.80
CA SER A 452 -11.80 -18.89 -5.10
C SER A 452 -12.01 -17.93 -3.92
N TYR A 453 -13.17 -17.29 -3.85
CA TYR A 453 -13.56 -16.37 -2.77
C TYR A 453 -14.75 -16.97 -2.00
N HIS A 454 -14.67 -17.03 -0.66
CA HIS A 454 -15.66 -17.75 0.16
C HIS A 454 -17.06 -17.12 0.14
N ASP A 455 -17.15 -15.84 -0.04
CA ASP A 455 -18.44 -15.17 -0.28
C ASP A 455 -18.68 -15.03 -1.78
N TYR A 456 -19.02 -16.13 -2.45
CA TYR A 456 -19.54 -16.11 -3.80
C TYR A 456 -20.88 -15.36 -3.81
N LYS A 457 -20.77 -14.02 -3.77
CA LYS A 457 -21.92 -13.15 -3.90
C LYS A 457 -22.42 -13.20 -5.34
N GLU A 458 -23.68 -12.99 -5.50
CA GLU A 458 -24.37 -12.89 -6.77
C GLU A 458 -23.62 -11.98 -7.75
N ASP A 459 -23.10 -10.85 -7.27
CA ASP A 459 -22.33 -9.89 -8.03
C ASP A 459 -21.07 -10.46 -8.67
N PHE A 460 -20.40 -11.43 -8.05
CA PHE A 460 -19.20 -12.07 -8.61
C PHE A 460 -19.53 -12.87 -9.88
N TYR A 461 -20.53 -13.75 -9.81
CA TYR A 461 -20.89 -14.58 -10.96
C TYR A 461 -21.53 -13.76 -12.06
N HIS A 462 -22.24 -12.69 -11.71
CA HIS A 462 -22.76 -11.75 -12.68
C HIS A 462 -21.63 -11.02 -13.43
N ALA A 463 -20.62 -10.53 -12.72
CA ALA A 463 -19.43 -9.93 -13.30
C ALA A 463 -18.62 -10.94 -14.15
N PHE A 464 -18.53 -12.20 -13.69
CA PHE A 464 -17.90 -13.30 -14.41
C PHE A 464 -18.59 -13.56 -15.75
N LEU A 465 -19.89 -13.77 -15.76
CA LEU A 465 -20.67 -14.00 -16.98
C LEU A 465 -20.58 -12.80 -17.93
N THR A 466 -20.77 -11.59 -17.41
CA THR A 466 -20.64 -10.36 -18.20
C THR A 466 -19.25 -10.25 -18.81
N GLY A 467 -18.21 -10.55 -18.04
CA GLY A 467 -16.82 -10.53 -18.49
C GLY A 467 -16.51 -11.55 -19.59
N ILE A 468 -17.07 -12.76 -19.51
CA ILE A 468 -16.91 -13.81 -20.55
C ILE A 468 -17.45 -13.30 -21.90
N PHE A 469 -18.59 -12.69 -21.91
CA PHE A 469 -19.30 -12.32 -23.13
C PHE A 469 -19.00 -10.89 -23.61
N MET A 470 -18.51 -9.99 -22.74
CA MET A 470 -18.08 -8.64 -23.13
C MET A 470 -16.88 -8.69 -24.08
N GLY A 471 -16.96 -7.97 -25.18
CA GLY A 471 -15.85 -7.82 -26.13
C GLY A 471 -15.76 -8.89 -27.22
N ALA A 472 -16.80 -9.70 -27.38
CA ALA A 472 -16.94 -10.66 -28.49
C ALA A 472 -17.58 -10.06 -29.74
N GLY A 473 -17.82 -8.75 -29.79
CA GLY A 473 -18.52 -8.07 -30.88
C GLY A 473 -20.05 -8.10 -30.75
N GLU A 474 -20.56 -8.66 -29.67
CA GLU A 474 -21.97 -8.83 -29.40
C GLU A 474 -22.47 -7.77 -28.42
N GLN A 475 -23.73 -7.41 -28.53
CA GLN A 475 -24.37 -6.49 -27.58
C GLN A 475 -24.82 -7.26 -26.35
N ILE A 476 -24.40 -6.78 -25.15
CA ILE A 476 -24.82 -7.37 -23.89
C ILE A 476 -25.83 -6.42 -23.21
N GLU A 477 -26.93 -6.97 -22.74
CA GLU A 477 -27.88 -6.29 -21.89
C GLU A 477 -27.99 -7.06 -20.57
N SER A 478 -27.79 -6.36 -19.44
CA SER A 478 -27.94 -6.97 -18.13
C SER A 478 -28.92 -6.16 -17.28
N ASN A 479 -29.74 -6.84 -16.50
CA ASN A 479 -30.71 -6.24 -15.59
C ASN A 479 -31.72 -5.27 -16.25
N LYS A 480 -32.01 -5.38 -17.55
CA LYS A 480 -33.10 -4.64 -18.18
C LYS A 480 -34.44 -5.32 -17.92
N GLU A 481 -35.49 -4.53 -17.71
CA GLU A 481 -36.84 -5.04 -17.57
C GLU A 481 -37.36 -5.61 -18.89
N HIS A 482 -37.78 -6.87 -18.85
CA HIS A 482 -38.38 -7.59 -19.98
C HIS A 482 -39.59 -8.44 -19.51
N GLY A 483 -40.69 -8.35 -20.21
CA GLY A 483 -41.90 -9.12 -19.89
C GLY A 483 -42.37 -8.92 -18.44
N LEU A 484 -42.57 -10.02 -17.70
CA LEU A 484 -42.98 -10.02 -16.29
C LEU A 484 -41.80 -10.00 -15.29
N GLY A 485 -40.57 -9.71 -15.75
CA GLY A 485 -39.36 -9.69 -14.90
C GLY A 485 -38.13 -9.24 -15.64
N ARG A 486 -36.94 -9.49 -15.02
CA ARG A 486 -35.62 -9.14 -15.56
C ARG A 486 -34.82 -10.42 -15.68
N PRO A 487 -34.33 -10.79 -16.89
CA PRO A 487 -33.28 -11.81 -16.99
C PRO A 487 -31.98 -11.27 -16.47
N ASP A 488 -31.13 -12.15 -15.92
CA ASP A 488 -29.83 -11.75 -15.35
C ASP A 488 -28.87 -11.29 -16.43
N LEU A 489 -28.88 -11.93 -17.62
CA LEU A 489 -28.01 -11.58 -18.74
C LEU A 489 -28.67 -11.90 -20.08
N VAL A 490 -28.49 -10.97 -21.04
CA VAL A 490 -28.94 -11.18 -22.43
C VAL A 490 -27.77 -10.86 -23.38
N ILE A 491 -27.50 -11.77 -24.29
CA ILE A 491 -26.43 -11.66 -25.31
C ILE A 491 -27.10 -11.61 -26.67
N ILE A 492 -26.77 -10.59 -27.45
CA ILE A 492 -27.42 -10.30 -28.73
C ILE A 492 -26.36 -10.30 -29.85
N ASP A 493 -26.52 -11.23 -30.79
CA ASP A 493 -25.82 -11.24 -32.08
C ASP A 493 -26.73 -10.61 -33.14
N LYS A 494 -26.64 -9.30 -33.31
CA LYS A 494 -27.43 -8.56 -34.28
C LYS A 494 -27.13 -8.95 -35.73
N ALA A 495 -25.90 -9.34 -36.01
CA ALA A 495 -25.48 -9.67 -37.36
C ALA A 495 -26.14 -10.94 -37.88
N ASN A 496 -26.36 -11.90 -36.99
CA ASN A 496 -26.99 -13.20 -37.33
C ASN A 496 -28.44 -13.33 -36.85
N GLY A 497 -29.02 -12.30 -36.22
CA GLY A 497 -30.38 -12.30 -35.74
C GLY A 497 -30.64 -13.27 -34.58
N LYS A 498 -29.65 -13.46 -33.70
CA LYS A 498 -29.70 -14.42 -32.59
C LYS A 498 -29.71 -13.71 -31.24
N VAL A 499 -30.39 -14.30 -30.25
CA VAL A 499 -30.36 -13.85 -28.87
C VAL A 499 -30.24 -15.03 -27.90
N ALA A 500 -29.37 -14.91 -26.91
CA ALA A 500 -29.27 -15.87 -25.82
C ALA A 500 -29.59 -15.18 -24.49
N ILE A 501 -30.49 -15.77 -23.73
CA ILE A 501 -31.02 -15.26 -22.46
C ILE A 501 -30.56 -16.18 -21.34
N PHE A 502 -29.99 -15.62 -20.28
CA PHE A 502 -29.52 -16.37 -19.11
C PHE A 502 -30.30 -16.00 -17.86
N GLU A 503 -30.64 -17.00 -17.09
CA GLU A 503 -31.09 -16.89 -15.70
C GLU A 503 -30.11 -17.66 -14.80
N VAL A 504 -29.69 -17.02 -13.72
CA VAL A 504 -28.61 -17.50 -12.84
C VAL A 504 -29.19 -17.90 -11.49
N LYS A 505 -28.66 -18.98 -10.90
CA LYS A 505 -29.00 -19.42 -9.54
C LYS A 505 -27.71 -19.76 -8.77
N TYR A 506 -27.75 -19.51 -7.48
CA TYR A 506 -26.63 -19.81 -6.56
C TYR A 506 -27.02 -20.98 -5.69
N SER A 507 -26.24 -22.05 -5.80
CA SER A 507 -26.46 -23.28 -5.05
C SER A 507 -25.69 -23.27 -3.75
N GLN A 508 -26.31 -23.78 -2.69
CA GLN A 508 -25.63 -23.92 -1.38
C GLN A 508 -24.78 -25.18 -1.27
N SER A 509 -24.90 -26.10 -2.23
CA SER A 509 -24.10 -27.33 -2.28
C SER A 509 -24.04 -27.89 -3.70
N MET A 510 -23.01 -28.67 -3.98
CA MET A 510 -22.85 -29.40 -5.25
C MET A 510 -24.09 -30.24 -5.63
N LYS A 511 -24.73 -30.85 -4.63
CA LYS A 511 -25.96 -31.67 -4.85
C LYS A 511 -27.16 -30.86 -5.33
N GLN A 512 -27.17 -29.56 -5.09
CA GLN A 512 -28.27 -28.66 -5.48
C GLN A 512 -28.08 -28.04 -6.86
N LEU A 513 -26.89 -28.06 -7.45
CA LEU A 513 -26.60 -27.46 -8.77
C LEU A 513 -27.65 -27.85 -9.81
N ASN A 514 -27.93 -29.14 -9.95
CA ASN A 514 -28.90 -29.64 -10.94
C ASN A 514 -30.31 -29.09 -10.71
N LYS A 515 -30.77 -29.12 -9.46
CA LYS A 515 -32.11 -28.62 -9.08
C LYS A 515 -32.26 -27.12 -9.26
N ASP A 516 -31.20 -26.36 -8.92
CA ASP A 516 -31.25 -24.91 -9.03
C ASP A 516 -31.11 -24.43 -10.48
N CYS A 517 -30.37 -25.18 -11.32
CA CYS A 517 -30.36 -24.96 -12.77
C CYS A 517 -31.76 -25.18 -13.38
N ASP A 518 -32.49 -26.23 -12.96
CA ASP A 518 -33.85 -26.50 -13.37
C ASP A 518 -34.84 -25.39 -12.91
N LYS A 519 -34.64 -24.83 -11.72
CA LYS A 519 -35.38 -23.65 -11.24
C LYS A 519 -35.17 -22.42 -12.11
N ALA A 520 -33.91 -22.18 -12.57
CA ALA A 520 -33.62 -21.10 -13.48
C ALA A 520 -34.43 -21.22 -14.78
N LEU A 521 -34.42 -22.40 -15.37
CA LEU A 521 -35.21 -22.67 -16.59
C LEU A 521 -36.72 -22.52 -16.35
N ALA A 522 -37.24 -23.01 -15.22
CA ALA A 522 -38.65 -22.87 -14.85
C ALA A 522 -39.05 -21.39 -14.70
N GLN A 523 -38.23 -20.58 -14.06
CA GLN A 523 -38.45 -19.13 -13.93
C GLN A 523 -38.50 -18.42 -15.27
N MET A 524 -37.60 -18.75 -16.20
CA MET A 524 -37.57 -18.15 -17.53
C MET A 524 -38.86 -18.47 -18.30
N LYS A 525 -39.39 -19.70 -18.17
CA LYS A 525 -40.65 -20.13 -18.78
C LYS A 525 -41.85 -19.42 -18.18
N GLU A 526 -41.93 -19.33 -16.85
CA GLU A 526 -42.98 -18.64 -16.12
C GLU A 526 -43.03 -17.14 -16.45
N ARG A 527 -41.84 -16.50 -16.48
CA ARG A 527 -41.70 -15.06 -16.73
C ARG A 527 -41.73 -14.68 -18.20
N LYS A 528 -41.74 -15.66 -19.12
CA LYS A 528 -41.85 -15.47 -20.57
C LYS A 528 -40.76 -14.55 -21.16
N TYR A 529 -39.52 -14.62 -20.69
CA TYR A 529 -38.45 -13.74 -21.14
C TYR A 529 -38.17 -13.77 -22.65
N ALA A 530 -38.45 -14.88 -23.31
CA ALA A 530 -38.28 -15.03 -24.76
C ALA A 530 -39.31 -14.24 -25.60
N GLU A 531 -40.47 -13.93 -25.02
CA GLU A 531 -41.58 -13.28 -25.79
C GLU A 531 -41.17 -11.90 -26.33
N ASP A 532 -40.43 -11.12 -25.56
CA ASP A 532 -39.98 -9.75 -25.92
C ASP A 532 -39.02 -9.72 -27.11
N TYR A 533 -38.45 -10.86 -27.47
CA TYR A 533 -37.47 -10.99 -28.53
C TYR A 533 -38.01 -11.65 -29.80
N LYS A 534 -39.16 -12.29 -29.77
CA LYS A 534 -39.74 -13.08 -30.89
C LYS A 534 -39.95 -12.26 -32.16
N ASP A 535 -40.35 -11.00 -32.03
CA ASP A 535 -40.61 -10.15 -33.20
C ASP A 535 -39.34 -9.55 -33.82
N ARG A 536 -38.24 -9.65 -33.13
CA ARG A 536 -36.99 -8.97 -33.51
C ARG A 536 -35.84 -9.90 -33.88
N TYR A 537 -35.85 -11.13 -33.37
CA TYR A 537 -34.76 -12.09 -33.55
C TYR A 537 -35.31 -13.44 -34.06
N LYS A 538 -34.54 -14.03 -34.96
CA LYS A 538 -34.92 -15.31 -35.59
C LYS A 538 -34.73 -16.50 -34.64
N ASP A 539 -33.58 -16.50 -33.96
CA ASP A 539 -33.21 -17.60 -33.07
C ASP A 539 -33.07 -17.09 -31.63
N ILE A 540 -33.84 -17.69 -30.71
CA ILE A 540 -33.87 -17.32 -29.29
C ILE A 540 -33.48 -18.54 -28.47
N PHE A 541 -32.42 -18.40 -27.68
CA PHE A 541 -31.88 -19.46 -26.84
C PHE A 541 -32.01 -19.07 -25.37
N CYS A 542 -32.57 -19.96 -24.54
CA CYS A 542 -32.75 -19.75 -23.11
C CYS A 542 -31.90 -20.72 -22.32
N TYR A 543 -30.97 -20.19 -21.51
CA TYR A 543 -30.04 -20.95 -20.70
C TYR A 543 -30.25 -20.69 -19.21
N GLY A 544 -30.51 -21.77 -18.45
CA GLY A 544 -30.39 -21.75 -17.00
C GLY A 544 -28.96 -22.10 -16.60
N ILE A 545 -28.41 -21.33 -15.67
CA ILE A 545 -27.10 -21.61 -15.11
C ILE A 545 -27.16 -21.60 -13.59
N SER A 546 -26.51 -22.56 -12.96
CA SER A 546 -26.30 -22.59 -11.51
C SER A 546 -24.85 -22.65 -11.16
N PHE A 547 -24.45 -21.94 -10.08
CA PHE A 547 -23.08 -21.90 -9.57
C PHE A 547 -23.01 -22.44 -8.16
N TYR A 548 -21.94 -23.16 -7.87
CA TYR A 548 -21.51 -23.52 -6.52
C TYR A 548 -19.98 -23.50 -6.47
N LYS A 549 -19.40 -22.52 -5.78
CA LYS A 549 -17.94 -22.33 -5.72
C LYS A 549 -17.32 -22.28 -7.13
N LYS A 550 -16.35 -23.16 -7.41
CA LYS A 550 -15.65 -23.28 -8.70
C LYS A 550 -16.40 -24.13 -9.73
N GLU A 551 -17.62 -24.51 -9.47
CA GLU A 551 -18.41 -25.36 -10.33
C GLU A 551 -19.65 -24.64 -10.83
N CYS A 552 -19.98 -24.84 -12.09
CA CYS A 552 -21.25 -24.44 -12.64
C CYS A 552 -21.90 -25.58 -13.44
N LEU A 553 -23.18 -25.45 -13.65
CA LEU A 553 -23.97 -26.28 -14.54
C LEU A 553 -24.82 -25.39 -15.41
N VAL A 554 -24.76 -25.60 -16.73
CA VAL A 554 -25.57 -24.91 -17.72
C VAL A 554 -26.51 -25.90 -18.38
N LYS A 555 -27.76 -25.53 -18.47
CA LYS A 555 -28.79 -26.26 -19.24
C LYS A 555 -29.51 -25.31 -20.16
N MET A 556 -30.07 -25.83 -21.24
CA MET A 556 -30.86 -25.08 -22.18
C MET A 556 -32.32 -25.48 -22.05
N LEU A 557 -33.22 -24.52 -22.21
CA LEU A 557 -34.65 -24.79 -22.30
C LEU A 557 -34.91 -25.46 -23.64
N GLU A 558 -35.47 -26.68 -23.61
CA GLU A 558 -35.96 -27.34 -24.84
C GLU A 558 -37.14 -26.54 -25.40
N SER A 559 -37.11 -26.25 -26.69
CA SER A 559 -38.09 -25.45 -27.42
C SER A 559 -39.44 -26.12 -27.53
#